data_45cb3059385acdf7d92655706d2c4ebd
#
_entry.id   45cb3059385acdf7d92655706d2c4ebd
#
_cell.length_a   1.000
_cell.length_b   1.000
_cell.length_c   1.000
_cell.angle_alpha   90.00
_cell.angle_beta   90.00
_cell.angle_gamma   90.00
#
_symmetry.space_group_name_H-M   'P 1'
#
loop_
_entity.id
_entity.type
_entity.pdbx_description
1 polymer ?
#
loop_
_entity_poly.entity_id
_entity_poly.type
_entity_poly.pdbx_seq_one_letter_code
_entity_poly.pdbx_strand_id
1 'polypeptide(L)'
;VIRSIFGKITGNADLESKNELVLWNIRMPRIILAALVGAGLSVSGCTFQSLFSNPLATPDTVGVSSGTCFGAAVAIFFGADFIVTQAVAFLFGIIAVLLTYLAGSGKGKSLNSVVLAGIMIGSLFSALVSFIKSVADVNSVLPVITFWLMGSFAG
;
A
#
# COMPACT_ATOMS: atom_id res chain seq x y z
N VAL A 1 -2.42 24.30 19.09
CA VAL A 1 -3.00 23.51 17.99
C VAL A 1 -4.43 23.93 17.72
N ILE A 2 -5.38 23.79 18.68
CA ILE A 2 -6.81 24.13 18.49
C ILE A 2 -6.97 25.63 18.13
N ARG A 3 -6.23 26.52 18.80
CA ARG A 3 -6.26 27.97 18.56
C ARG A 3 -5.75 28.36 17.15
N SER A 4 -4.76 27.64 16.64
CA SER A 4 -4.20 27.84 15.27
C SER A 4 -5.16 27.38 14.19
N ILE A 5 -5.85 26.25 14.41
CA ILE A 5 -6.88 25.74 13.48
C ILE A 5 -8.05 26.75 13.40
N PHE A 6 -8.53 27.22 14.55
CA PHE A 6 -9.64 28.18 14.61
C PHE A 6 -9.27 29.54 13.97
N GLY A 7 -8.03 30.04 14.22
CA GLY A 7 -7.56 31.30 13.65
C GLY A 7 -7.53 31.31 12.14
N LYS A 8 -7.11 30.21 11.49
CA LYS A 8 -7.05 30.14 10.02
C LYS A 8 -8.43 29.95 9.38
N ILE A 9 -9.36 29.28 10.06
CA ILE A 9 -10.77 29.16 9.60
C ILE A 9 -11.49 30.52 9.72
N THR A 10 -11.14 31.35 10.70
CA THR A 10 -11.75 32.69 10.93
C THR A 10 -11.03 33.83 10.22
N GLY A 11 -9.99 33.57 9.43
CA GLY A 11 -9.31 34.57 8.60
C GLY A 11 -8.42 35.56 9.36
N ASN A 12 -8.07 35.33 10.62
CA ASN A 12 -7.13 36.17 11.37
C ASN A 12 -5.68 35.84 11.02
N ALA A 13 -5.04 36.75 10.27
CA ALA A 13 -3.78 36.57 9.56
C ALA A 13 -2.48 36.73 10.41
N ASP A 14 -2.53 36.73 11.74
CA ASP A 14 -1.36 36.98 12.59
C ASP A 14 -0.62 35.72 13.07
N LEU A 15 -0.59 34.68 12.27
CA LEU A 15 -0.19 33.34 12.73
C LEU A 15 0.98 32.73 11.92
N GLU A 16 2.04 33.48 11.69
CA GLU A 16 3.31 32.96 11.16
C GLU A 16 4.23 32.40 12.25
N SER A 17 3.77 31.42 13.02
CA SER A 17 4.69 30.64 13.84
C SER A 17 5.17 29.38 13.07
N LYS A 18 6.45 29.00 13.24
CA LYS A 18 7.00 27.76 12.66
C LYS A 18 6.11 26.53 12.94
N ASN A 19 5.43 26.53 14.08
CA ASN A 19 4.53 25.44 14.50
C ASN A 19 3.27 25.37 13.64
N GLU A 20 2.81 26.47 13.07
CA GLU A 20 1.63 26.52 12.20
C GLU A 20 1.94 26.04 10.79
N LEU A 21 3.11 26.42 10.27
CA LEU A 21 3.61 25.88 9.00
C LEU A 21 3.73 24.35 9.03
N VAL A 22 4.28 23.81 10.14
CA VAL A 22 4.37 22.36 10.34
C VAL A 22 2.98 21.72 10.46
N LEU A 23 2.04 22.38 11.14
CA LEU A 23 0.69 21.87 11.31
C LEU A 23 -0.02 21.73 9.94
N TRP A 24 -0.04 22.82 9.16
CA TRP A 24 -0.80 22.87 7.91
C TRP A 24 -0.12 22.17 6.74
N ASN A 25 1.21 22.26 6.64
CA ASN A 25 1.92 21.71 5.48
C ASN A 25 2.38 20.26 5.67
N ILE A 26 2.48 19.79 6.93
CA ILE A 26 2.99 18.44 7.20
C ILE A 26 1.94 17.58 7.92
N ARG A 27 1.38 18.07 9.04
CA ARG A 27 0.51 17.22 9.87
C ARG A 27 -0.89 17.04 9.28
N MET A 28 -1.52 18.12 8.82
CA MET A 28 -2.88 18.04 8.30
C MET A 28 -2.99 17.18 7.03
N PRO A 29 -2.13 17.31 6.02
CA PRO A 29 -2.17 16.42 4.87
C PRO A 29 -2.00 14.95 5.24
N ARG A 30 -1.11 14.64 6.18
CA ARG A 30 -0.91 13.25 6.63
C ARG A 30 -2.12 12.69 7.36
N ILE A 31 -2.78 13.48 8.22
CA ILE A 31 -4.00 13.04 8.92
C ILE A 31 -5.12 12.77 7.92
N ILE A 32 -5.32 13.66 6.95
CA ILE A 32 -6.35 13.48 5.92
C ILE A 32 -6.04 12.23 5.09
N LEU A 33 -4.80 12.07 4.65
CA LEU A 33 -4.38 10.92 3.86
C LEU A 33 -4.56 9.61 4.65
N ALA A 34 -4.16 9.58 5.92
CA ALA A 34 -4.34 8.42 6.80
C ALA A 34 -5.84 8.07 6.98
N ALA A 35 -6.70 9.08 7.14
CA ALA A 35 -8.14 8.88 7.25
C ALA A 35 -8.73 8.32 5.94
N LEU A 36 -8.34 8.84 4.78
CA LEU A 36 -8.79 8.36 3.48
C LEU A 36 -8.33 6.92 3.20
N VAL A 37 -7.06 6.61 3.47
CA VAL A 37 -6.52 5.25 3.31
C VAL A 37 -7.20 4.29 4.27
N GLY A 38 -7.39 4.68 5.54
CA GLY A 38 -8.08 3.86 6.53
C GLY A 38 -9.54 3.59 6.15
N ALA A 39 -10.25 4.59 5.65
CA ALA A 39 -11.62 4.43 5.14
C ALA A 39 -11.66 3.47 3.93
N GLY A 40 -10.75 3.62 2.97
CA GLY A 40 -10.64 2.73 1.82
C GLY A 40 -10.36 1.28 2.21
N LEU A 41 -9.41 1.06 3.13
CA LEU A 41 -9.11 -0.27 3.65
C LEU A 41 -10.28 -0.89 4.42
N SER A 42 -11.04 -0.08 5.18
CA SER A 42 -12.22 -0.55 5.91
C SER A 42 -13.32 -1.01 4.96
N VAL A 43 -13.63 -0.24 3.93
CA VAL A 43 -14.63 -0.61 2.91
C VAL A 43 -14.19 -1.87 2.16
N SER A 44 -12.93 -1.93 1.76
CA SER A 44 -12.35 -3.10 1.10
C SER A 44 -12.42 -4.33 2.01
N GLY A 45 -12.03 -4.20 3.28
CA GLY A 45 -12.11 -5.28 4.27
C GLY A 45 -13.53 -5.82 4.44
N CYS A 46 -14.52 -4.94 4.65
CA CYS A 46 -15.92 -5.33 4.75
C CYS A 46 -16.42 -6.07 3.49
N THR A 47 -16.01 -5.59 2.31
CA THR A 47 -16.38 -6.23 1.04
C THR A 47 -15.82 -7.65 0.96
N PHE A 48 -14.54 -7.85 1.30
CA PHE A 48 -13.91 -9.17 1.30
C PHE A 48 -14.54 -10.11 2.32
N GLN A 49 -14.81 -9.64 3.54
CA GLN A 49 -15.49 -10.43 4.58
C GLN A 49 -16.87 -10.88 4.14
N SER A 50 -17.64 -10.01 3.49
CA SER A 50 -18.95 -10.33 2.94
C SER A 50 -18.87 -11.32 1.78
N LEU A 51 -17.94 -11.10 0.84
CA LEU A 51 -17.77 -11.94 -0.35
C LEU A 51 -17.37 -13.37 0.02
N PHE A 52 -16.45 -13.53 0.97
CA PHE A 52 -15.98 -14.83 1.40
C PHE A 52 -16.80 -15.43 2.56
N SER A 53 -17.79 -14.71 3.07
CA SER A 53 -18.58 -15.09 4.26
C SER A 53 -17.67 -15.51 5.43
N ASN A 54 -16.54 -14.83 5.57
CA ASN A 54 -15.49 -15.15 6.54
C ASN A 54 -14.97 -13.85 7.18
N PRO A 55 -15.13 -13.65 8.49
CA PRO A 55 -14.66 -12.44 9.17
C PRO A 55 -13.13 -12.29 9.19
N LEU A 56 -12.37 -13.34 8.85
CA LEU A 56 -10.91 -13.31 8.76
C LEU A 56 -10.40 -12.97 7.36
N ALA A 57 -11.28 -12.84 6.37
CA ALA A 57 -10.87 -12.49 5.02
C ALA A 57 -10.43 -11.02 4.96
N THR A 58 -9.30 -10.78 4.31
CA THR A 58 -8.72 -9.46 4.09
C THR A 58 -8.37 -9.28 2.61
N PRO A 59 -8.23 -8.05 2.10
CA PRO A 59 -7.72 -7.83 0.74
C PRO A 59 -6.37 -8.49 0.47
N ASP A 60 -5.57 -8.69 1.50
CA ASP A 60 -4.27 -9.36 1.47
C ASP A 60 -4.37 -10.85 1.09
N THR A 61 -5.51 -11.48 1.38
CA THR A 61 -5.71 -12.91 1.08
C THR A 61 -5.67 -13.24 -0.41
N VAL A 62 -5.76 -12.24 -1.29
CA VAL A 62 -5.59 -12.41 -2.74
C VAL A 62 -4.20 -12.01 -3.26
N GLY A 63 -3.24 -11.77 -2.36
CA GLY A 63 -1.85 -11.51 -2.70
C GLY A 63 -1.55 -10.12 -3.25
N VAL A 64 -2.48 -9.16 -3.13
CA VAL A 64 -2.33 -7.78 -3.66
C VAL A 64 -1.10 -7.09 -3.10
N SER A 65 -0.94 -7.08 -1.78
CA SER A 65 0.19 -6.40 -1.12
C SER A 65 1.53 -6.99 -1.56
N SER A 66 1.65 -8.31 -1.61
CA SER A 66 2.89 -8.95 -2.06
C SER A 66 3.23 -8.62 -3.50
N GLY A 67 2.22 -8.61 -4.40
CA GLY A 67 2.40 -8.20 -5.78
C GLY A 67 2.82 -6.74 -5.91
N THR A 68 2.17 -5.84 -5.18
CA THR A 68 2.52 -4.42 -5.12
C THR A 68 3.95 -4.21 -4.62
N CYS A 69 4.33 -4.90 -3.54
CA CYS A 69 5.69 -4.87 -3.00
C CYS A 69 6.74 -5.34 -4.01
N PHE A 70 6.43 -6.40 -4.77
CA PHE A 70 7.32 -6.89 -5.82
C PHE A 70 7.47 -5.86 -6.95
N GLY A 71 6.37 -5.28 -7.43
CA GLY A 71 6.40 -4.25 -8.46
C GLY A 71 7.24 -3.04 -8.06
N ALA A 72 7.07 -2.56 -6.82
CA ALA A 72 7.89 -1.49 -6.27
C ALA A 72 9.36 -1.87 -6.17
N ALA A 73 9.67 -3.06 -5.66
CA ALA A 73 11.05 -3.54 -5.52
C ALA A 73 11.75 -3.64 -6.89
N VAL A 74 11.05 -4.12 -7.93
CA VAL A 74 11.57 -4.16 -9.31
C VAL A 74 11.84 -2.75 -9.83
N ALA A 75 10.88 -1.83 -9.69
CA ALA A 75 11.04 -0.46 -10.19
C ALA A 75 12.22 0.26 -9.51
N ILE A 76 12.33 0.14 -8.18
CA ILE A 76 13.43 0.73 -7.41
C ILE A 76 14.77 0.10 -7.79
N PHE A 77 14.80 -1.23 -8.00
CA PHE A 77 16.02 -1.95 -8.41
C PHE A 77 16.57 -1.44 -9.73
N PHE A 78 15.70 -1.06 -10.68
CA PHE A 78 16.09 -0.45 -11.95
C PHE A 78 16.25 1.07 -11.89
N GLY A 79 16.20 1.69 -10.71
CA GLY A 79 16.42 3.12 -10.53
C GLY A 79 15.26 4.00 -11.03
N ALA A 80 14.04 3.49 -11.03
CA ALA A 80 12.87 4.24 -11.47
C ALA A 80 12.53 5.38 -10.52
N ASP A 81 11.97 6.47 -11.07
CA ASP A 81 11.44 7.60 -10.31
C ASP A 81 10.26 7.19 -9.43
N PHE A 82 9.94 8.04 -8.44
CA PHE A 82 8.84 7.82 -7.51
C PHE A 82 7.50 7.54 -8.22
N ILE A 83 7.14 8.33 -9.25
CA ILE A 83 5.87 8.17 -9.99
C ILE A 83 5.84 6.82 -10.73
N VAL A 84 6.94 6.46 -11.38
CA VAL A 84 7.05 5.17 -12.10
C VAL A 84 6.98 4.01 -11.11
N THR A 85 7.64 4.13 -9.96
CA THR A 85 7.57 3.11 -8.90
C THR A 85 6.13 2.88 -8.44
N GLN A 86 5.35 3.93 -8.21
CA GLN A 86 3.94 3.82 -7.84
C GLN A 86 3.10 3.16 -8.93
N ALA A 87 3.31 3.54 -10.19
CA ALA A 87 2.58 2.98 -11.33
C ALA A 87 2.89 1.48 -11.51
N VAL A 88 4.15 1.09 -11.42
CA VAL A 88 4.58 -0.31 -11.53
C VAL A 88 4.07 -1.13 -10.34
N ALA A 89 4.15 -0.60 -9.13
CA ALA A 89 3.60 -1.23 -7.94
C ALA A 89 2.10 -1.50 -8.09
N PHE A 90 1.33 -0.52 -8.54
CA PHE A 90 -0.10 -0.66 -8.78
C PHE A 90 -0.41 -1.71 -9.86
N LEU A 91 0.34 -1.70 -10.96
CA LEU A 91 0.20 -2.68 -12.04
C LEU A 91 0.43 -4.11 -11.54
N PHE A 92 1.48 -4.34 -10.76
CA PHE A 92 1.76 -5.66 -10.21
C PHE A 92 0.75 -6.10 -9.15
N GLY A 93 0.15 -5.16 -8.42
CA GLY A 93 -1.00 -5.45 -7.55
C GLY A 93 -2.19 -6.00 -8.35
N ILE A 94 -2.52 -5.38 -9.50
CA ILE A 94 -3.57 -5.88 -10.41
C ILE A 94 -3.20 -7.25 -10.97
N ILE A 95 -1.96 -7.44 -11.42
CA ILE A 95 -1.46 -8.72 -11.94
C ILE A 95 -1.61 -9.82 -10.88
N ALA A 96 -1.28 -9.54 -9.62
CA ALA A 96 -1.43 -10.50 -8.52
C ALA A 96 -2.89 -10.95 -8.35
N VAL A 97 -3.84 -10.01 -8.38
CA VAL A 97 -5.28 -10.33 -8.32
C VAL A 97 -5.71 -11.18 -9.51
N LEU A 98 -5.30 -10.83 -10.72
CA LEU A 98 -5.64 -11.57 -11.92
C LEU A 98 -5.08 -13.00 -11.87
N LEU A 99 -3.82 -13.17 -11.46
CA LEU A 99 -3.20 -14.49 -11.29
C LEU A 99 -3.92 -15.32 -10.23
N THR A 100 -4.28 -14.71 -9.11
CA THR A 100 -5.04 -15.35 -8.04
C THR A 100 -6.42 -15.79 -8.55
N TYR A 101 -7.11 -14.93 -9.27
CA TYR A 101 -8.40 -15.27 -9.85
C TYR A 101 -8.29 -16.41 -10.88
N LEU A 102 -7.36 -16.34 -11.80
CA LEU A 102 -7.13 -17.39 -12.81
C LEU A 102 -6.74 -18.73 -12.17
N ALA A 103 -5.90 -18.72 -11.15
CA ALA A 103 -5.49 -19.93 -10.43
C ALA A 103 -6.61 -20.50 -9.56
N GLY A 104 -7.40 -19.62 -8.93
CA GLY A 104 -8.46 -19.99 -7.98
C GLY A 104 -9.82 -20.27 -8.63
N SER A 105 -10.09 -19.76 -9.84
CA SER A 105 -11.36 -19.91 -10.55
C SER A 105 -11.35 -21.12 -11.49
N GLY A 106 -12.51 -21.77 -11.64
CA GLY A 106 -12.68 -22.89 -12.57
C GLY A 106 -13.93 -23.71 -12.22
N LYS A 107 -14.32 -24.61 -13.13
CA LYS A 107 -15.49 -25.49 -12.91
C LYS A 107 -15.32 -26.34 -11.65
N GLY A 108 -16.25 -26.21 -10.69
CA GLY A 108 -16.24 -26.97 -9.43
C GLY A 108 -15.32 -26.42 -8.34
N LYS A 109 -14.64 -25.26 -8.54
CA LYS A 109 -13.85 -24.61 -7.52
C LYS A 109 -14.72 -23.71 -6.64
N SER A 110 -14.43 -23.69 -5.34
CA SER A 110 -15.11 -22.86 -4.33
C SER A 110 -14.38 -21.53 -4.11
N LEU A 111 -15.01 -20.59 -3.41
CA LEU A 111 -14.36 -19.35 -2.96
C LEU A 111 -13.10 -19.63 -2.14
N ASN A 112 -13.06 -20.73 -1.37
CA ASN A 112 -11.87 -21.15 -0.64
C ASN A 112 -10.68 -21.44 -1.56
N SER A 113 -10.92 -21.89 -2.80
CA SER A 113 -9.85 -22.11 -3.79
C SER A 113 -9.19 -20.80 -4.21
N VAL A 114 -9.94 -19.70 -4.26
CA VAL A 114 -9.40 -18.38 -4.58
C VAL A 114 -8.52 -17.87 -3.44
N VAL A 115 -8.94 -18.06 -2.19
CA VAL A 115 -8.12 -17.71 -1.00
C VAL A 115 -6.81 -18.49 -0.99
N LEU A 116 -6.88 -19.80 -1.23
CA LEU A 116 -5.70 -20.66 -1.26
C LEU A 116 -4.74 -20.26 -2.40
N ALA A 117 -5.29 -19.98 -3.59
CA ALA A 117 -4.51 -19.45 -4.72
C ALA A 117 -3.84 -18.11 -4.36
N GLY A 118 -4.55 -17.22 -3.67
CA GLY A 118 -4.01 -15.93 -3.21
C GLY A 118 -2.82 -16.08 -2.27
N ILE A 119 -2.92 -17.01 -1.31
CA ILE A 119 -1.81 -17.32 -0.40
C ILE A 119 -0.59 -17.83 -1.18
N MET A 120 -0.80 -18.71 -2.16
CA MET A 120 0.29 -19.24 -2.99
C MET A 120 0.93 -18.15 -3.86
N ILE A 121 0.12 -17.31 -4.54
CA ILE A 121 0.61 -16.20 -5.36
C ILE A 121 1.31 -15.16 -4.50
N GLY A 122 0.75 -14.82 -3.32
CA GLY A 122 1.38 -13.92 -2.37
C GLY A 122 2.75 -14.42 -1.89
N SER A 123 2.84 -15.70 -1.56
CA SER A 123 4.11 -16.33 -1.17
C SER A 123 5.15 -16.31 -2.30
N LEU A 124 4.71 -16.53 -3.55
CA LEU A 124 5.58 -16.43 -4.72
C LEU A 124 6.16 -15.02 -4.87
N PHE A 125 5.32 -13.99 -4.83
CA PHE A 125 5.77 -12.60 -4.91
C PHE A 125 6.68 -12.22 -3.74
N SER A 126 6.38 -12.69 -2.53
CA SER A 126 7.23 -12.45 -1.35
C SER A 126 8.62 -13.09 -1.50
N ALA A 127 8.70 -14.29 -2.07
CA ALA A 127 9.96 -14.95 -2.39
C ALA A 127 10.75 -14.13 -3.44
N LEU A 128 10.08 -13.62 -4.47
CA LEU A 128 10.70 -12.77 -5.49
C LEU A 128 11.21 -11.44 -4.92
N VAL A 129 10.47 -10.80 -4.01
CA VAL A 129 10.95 -9.62 -3.26
C VAL A 129 12.21 -9.95 -2.48
N SER A 130 12.23 -11.09 -1.77
CA SER A 130 13.40 -11.53 -1.01
C SER A 130 14.61 -11.77 -1.92
N PHE A 131 14.38 -12.34 -3.11
CA PHE A 131 15.42 -12.51 -4.10
C PHE A 131 15.99 -11.16 -4.59
N ILE A 132 15.13 -10.19 -4.94
CA ILE A 132 15.61 -8.84 -5.34
C ILE A 132 16.43 -8.22 -4.20
N LYS A 133 15.97 -8.31 -2.96
CA LYS A 133 16.70 -7.78 -1.80
C LYS A 133 18.05 -8.44 -1.58
N SER A 134 18.23 -9.72 -1.97
CA SER A 134 19.49 -10.43 -1.82
C SER A 134 20.54 -10.03 -2.87
N VAL A 135 20.10 -9.55 -4.04
CA VAL A 135 21.00 -9.10 -5.12
C VAL A 135 21.14 -7.57 -5.19
N ALA A 136 20.32 -6.85 -4.43
CA ALA A 136 20.35 -5.39 -4.38
C ALA A 136 21.61 -4.88 -3.67
N ASP A 137 22.14 -3.74 -4.15
CA ASP A 137 23.25 -3.08 -3.46
C ASP A 137 22.86 -2.65 -2.05
N VAL A 138 23.65 -3.10 -1.08
CA VAL A 138 23.39 -2.93 0.37
C VAL A 138 23.43 -1.46 0.78
N ASN A 139 24.24 -0.63 0.12
CA ASN A 139 24.47 0.75 0.52
C ASN A 139 23.48 1.75 -0.11
N SER A 140 22.88 1.40 -1.25
CA SER A 140 22.02 2.31 -2.03
C SER A 140 20.60 1.78 -2.22
N VAL A 141 20.43 0.66 -2.89
CA VAL A 141 19.12 0.15 -3.35
C VAL A 141 18.34 -0.56 -2.24
N LEU A 142 19.01 -1.41 -1.47
CA LEU A 142 18.38 -2.20 -0.42
C LEU A 142 17.70 -1.34 0.67
N PRO A 143 18.31 -0.24 1.17
CA PRO A 143 17.64 0.65 2.11
C PRO A 143 16.37 1.29 1.52
N VAL A 144 16.42 1.75 0.26
CA VAL A 144 15.28 2.39 -0.41
C VAL A 144 14.11 1.40 -0.54
N ILE A 145 14.37 0.17 -1.02
CA ILE A 145 13.36 -0.90 -1.07
C ILE A 145 12.78 -1.14 0.32
N THR A 146 13.62 -1.24 1.33
CA THR A 146 13.18 -1.55 2.69
C THR A 146 12.30 -0.44 3.26
N PHE A 147 12.70 0.84 3.10
CA PHE A 147 11.90 1.98 3.53
C PHE A 147 10.56 2.07 2.79
N TRP A 148 10.55 1.79 1.49
CA TRP A 148 9.31 1.78 0.71
C TRP A 148 8.35 0.69 1.21
N LEU A 149 8.86 -0.52 1.48
CA LEU A 149 8.06 -1.65 1.98
C LEU A 149 7.50 -1.42 3.40
N MET A 150 8.17 -0.61 4.22
CA MET A 150 7.66 -0.23 5.55
C MET A 150 6.42 0.67 5.45
N GLY A 151 6.27 1.36 4.34
CA GLY A 151 5.20 2.32 4.13
C GLY A 151 5.37 3.62 4.92
N SER A 152 4.96 4.74 4.34
CA SER A 152 5.02 6.03 5.01
C SER A 152 4.05 7.01 4.37
N PHE A 153 3.49 7.92 5.17
CA PHE A 153 2.78 9.10 4.69
C PHE A 153 3.70 10.34 4.67
N ALA A 154 5.01 10.15 4.79
CA ALA A 154 6.02 11.18 4.65
C ALA A 154 6.54 11.14 3.21
N GLY A 155 5.95 11.95 2.35
CA GLY A 155 6.39 12.20 0.98
C GLY A 155 6.56 13.67 0.79
#